data_56e9bdc633d1f72566273eaa66f97b83
#
_entry.id   56e9bdc633d1f72566273eaa66f97b83
#
_cell.length_a   1.000
_cell.length_b   1.000
_cell.length_c   1.000
_cell.angle_alpha   90.00
_cell.angle_beta   90.00
_cell.angle_gamma   90.00
#
_symmetry.space_group_name_H-M   'P 1'
#
loop_
_entity.id
_entity.type
_entity.pdbx_description
1 polymer ?
#
loop_
_entity_poly.entity_id
_entity_poly.type
_entity_poly.pdbx_seq_one_letter_code
_entity_poly.pdbx_strand_id
1 'polypeptide(L)'
;MNTNRLLTYALNAEKKLVYINDVSNGLECNCICPECEQPLIAKNAGNIREHHFAHKGDAECLSGYQTMIHLLAKEIIIENKILHFFPIAGKPIVARQIASEVHLSDLNIIPDVFAVASLTITYGNFASVIRDIPFIIEVFVTHKVDENKAGIIKNAGIPAVEIDLSKSEANTKEELIKDIYNPVHWNYINETIGQNFIPQIKLLNRYNPYPSSYGSGYPKRYKNSGRRLYYRKRR
;
A
#
# COMPACT_ATOMS: atom_id res chain seq x y z
N MET A 1 -28.18 -2.70 -12.55
CA MET A 1 -26.75 -3.04 -12.65
C MET A 1 -26.46 -4.06 -11.57
N ASN A 2 -26.25 -5.31 -11.98
CA ASN A 2 -25.99 -6.39 -11.01
C ASN A 2 -24.48 -6.36 -10.72
N THR A 3 -24.05 -5.50 -9.81
CA THR A 3 -22.65 -5.46 -9.39
C THR A 3 -22.48 -6.56 -8.34
N ASN A 4 -21.72 -7.59 -8.69
CA ASN A 4 -21.35 -8.69 -7.78
C ASN A 4 -20.32 -8.25 -6.72
N ARG A 5 -20.40 -6.97 -6.29
CA ARG A 5 -19.47 -6.31 -5.36
C ARG A 5 -19.93 -6.52 -3.94
N LEU A 6 -19.21 -7.33 -3.20
CA LEU A 6 -19.50 -7.65 -1.80
C LEU A 6 -18.49 -7.01 -0.87
N LEU A 7 -18.94 -6.48 0.26
CA LEU A 7 -18.07 -6.02 1.33
C LEU A 7 -17.58 -7.26 2.09
N THR A 8 -16.41 -7.77 1.72
CA THR A 8 -15.83 -9.00 2.29
C THR A 8 -14.75 -8.76 3.33
N TYR A 9 -14.26 -7.51 3.43
CA TYR A 9 -13.37 -7.05 4.49
C TYR A 9 -13.99 -5.88 5.25
N ALA A 10 -13.70 -5.81 6.55
CA ALA A 10 -14.15 -4.76 7.46
C ALA A 10 -13.02 -4.38 8.41
N LEU A 11 -13.19 -3.32 9.19
CA LEU A 11 -12.26 -2.97 10.26
C LEU A 11 -12.74 -3.59 11.58
N ASN A 12 -11.82 -4.22 12.31
CA ASN A 12 -12.05 -4.66 13.69
C ASN A 12 -11.86 -3.50 14.68
N ALA A 13 -11.97 -3.79 15.98
CA ALA A 13 -11.81 -2.80 17.05
C ALA A 13 -10.43 -2.13 17.07
N GLU A 14 -9.38 -2.80 16.56
CA GLU A 14 -8.02 -2.26 16.42
C GLU A 14 -7.81 -1.53 15.09
N LYS A 15 -8.87 -1.26 14.33
CA LYS A 15 -8.82 -0.63 13.00
C LYS A 15 -7.96 -1.40 11.98
N LYS A 16 -7.89 -2.73 12.10
CA LYS A 16 -7.23 -3.60 11.13
C LYS A 16 -8.26 -4.23 10.22
N LEU A 17 -7.90 -4.43 8.95
CA LEU A 17 -8.72 -5.18 8.01
C LEU A 17 -8.83 -6.65 8.46
N VAL A 18 -10.06 -7.15 8.48
CA VAL A 18 -10.39 -8.55 8.78
C VAL A 18 -11.29 -9.10 7.70
N TYR A 19 -11.04 -10.36 7.31
CA TYR A 19 -11.85 -11.04 6.31
C TYR A 19 -13.12 -11.59 6.94
N ILE A 20 -14.21 -11.64 6.18
CA ILE A 20 -15.55 -12.06 6.63
C ILE A 20 -15.56 -13.46 7.26
N ASN A 21 -14.73 -14.38 6.78
CA ASN A 21 -14.68 -15.74 7.30
C ASN A 21 -13.81 -15.90 8.55
N ASP A 22 -13.05 -14.87 8.93
CA ASP A 22 -12.15 -14.89 10.08
C ASP A 22 -12.74 -14.25 11.34
N VAL A 23 -14.03 -13.88 11.27
CA VAL A 23 -14.74 -13.19 12.36
C VAL A 23 -15.99 -13.95 12.82
N SER A 24 -16.44 -13.66 14.04
CA SER A 24 -17.69 -14.18 14.58
C SER A 24 -18.90 -13.73 13.74
N ASN A 25 -19.92 -14.58 13.64
CA ASN A 25 -21.14 -14.25 12.92
C ASN A 25 -21.93 -13.12 13.59
N GLY A 26 -22.65 -12.37 12.81
CA GLY A 26 -23.56 -11.34 13.29
C GLY A 26 -22.83 -10.09 13.80
N LEU A 27 -23.38 -9.46 14.83
CA LEU A 27 -22.80 -8.28 15.48
C LEU A 27 -21.64 -8.62 16.40
N GLU A 28 -21.47 -9.87 16.78
CA GLU A 28 -20.37 -10.33 17.66
C GLU A 28 -19.00 -10.14 17.03
N CYS A 29 -18.91 -9.94 15.71
CA CYS A 29 -17.68 -9.58 15.04
C CYS A 29 -17.10 -8.25 15.52
N ASN A 30 -17.89 -7.36 16.07
CA ASN A 30 -17.51 -5.98 16.45
C ASN A 30 -16.80 -5.23 15.31
N CYS A 31 -17.25 -5.47 14.08
CA CYS A 31 -16.67 -4.90 12.88
C CYS A 31 -17.40 -3.62 12.48
N ILE A 32 -16.65 -2.71 11.88
CA ILE A 32 -17.15 -1.45 11.34
C ILE A 32 -16.81 -1.29 9.86
N CYS A 33 -17.64 -0.54 9.16
CA CYS A 33 -17.40 -0.19 7.76
C CYS A 33 -16.12 0.67 7.65
N PRO A 34 -15.20 0.35 6.72
CA PRO A 34 -13.98 1.15 6.52
C PRO A 34 -14.26 2.57 6.02
N GLU A 35 -15.43 2.84 5.47
CA GLU A 35 -15.82 4.15 4.94
C GLU A 35 -16.60 4.98 5.96
N CYS A 36 -17.78 4.50 6.38
CA CYS A 36 -18.70 5.29 7.20
C CYS A 36 -18.57 4.98 8.71
N GLU A 37 -17.68 4.08 9.10
CA GLU A 37 -17.43 3.62 10.47
C GLU A 37 -18.67 3.06 11.21
N GLN A 38 -19.79 2.85 10.51
CA GLN A 38 -20.98 2.25 11.11
C GLN A 38 -20.78 0.77 11.40
N PRO A 39 -21.42 0.24 12.45
CA PRO A 39 -21.37 -1.18 12.79
C PRO A 39 -21.84 -2.07 11.65
N LEU A 40 -21.15 -3.16 11.44
CA LEU A 40 -21.46 -4.17 10.44
C LEU A 40 -21.95 -5.47 11.08
N ILE A 41 -22.77 -6.19 10.33
CA ILE A 41 -23.24 -7.54 10.63
C ILE A 41 -22.49 -8.51 9.72
N ALA A 42 -21.72 -9.43 10.28
CA ALA A 42 -21.08 -10.50 9.51
C ALA A 42 -22.13 -11.54 9.09
N LYS A 43 -22.35 -11.69 7.77
CA LYS A 43 -23.26 -12.68 7.17
C LYS A 43 -22.45 -13.88 6.69
N ASN A 44 -21.91 -14.66 7.62
CA ASN A 44 -20.99 -15.77 7.33
C ASN A 44 -21.44 -17.13 7.94
N ALA A 45 -22.73 -17.24 8.36
CA ALA A 45 -23.29 -18.49 8.90
C ALA A 45 -24.18 -19.19 7.88
N GLY A 46 -23.71 -19.52 6.70
CA GLY A 46 -24.56 -20.22 5.74
C GLY A 46 -23.76 -20.68 4.53
N ASN A 47 -24.32 -21.66 3.78
CA ASN A 47 -23.64 -22.27 2.63
C ASN A 47 -24.32 -21.93 1.29
N ILE A 48 -25.38 -21.08 1.29
CA ILE A 48 -26.20 -20.81 0.10
C ILE A 48 -25.81 -19.46 -0.53
N ARG A 49 -25.44 -18.47 0.29
CA ARG A 49 -25.08 -17.13 -0.17
C ARG A 49 -23.63 -16.85 0.12
N GLU A 50 -23.00 -16.07 -0.74
CA GLU A 50 -21.65 -15.59 -0.51
C GLU A 50 -21.56 -14.80 0.78
N HIS A 51 -20.54 -15.06 1.57
CA HIS A 51 -20.30 -14.40 2.84
C HIS A 51 -19.90 -12.94 2.61
N HIS A 52 -20.52 -12.04 3.37
CA HIS A 52 -20.25 -10.59 3.28
C HIS A 52 -20.62 -9.87 4.57
N PHE A 53 -20.13 -8.66 4.71
CA PHE A 53 -20.60 -7.73 5.74
C PHE A 53 -21.77 -6.90 5.23
N ALA A 54 -22.76 -6.69 6.08
CA ALA A 54 -23.89 -5.80 5.83
C ALA A 54 -23.96 -4.72 6.92
N HIS A 55 -24.38 -3.50 6.55
CA HIS A 55 -24.63 -2.46 7.54
C HIS A 55 -25.78 -2.85 8.46
N LYS A 56 -25.70 -2.41 9.71
CA LYS A 56 -26.78 -2.56 10.67
C LYS A 56 -27.87 -1.54 10.34
N GLY A 57 -29.09 -2.01 10.05
CA GLY A 57 -30.20 -1.16 9.62
C GLY A 57 -30.16 -0.81 8.14
N ASP A 58 -30.87 0.26 7.75
CA ASP A 58 -31.03 0.71 6.37
C ASP A 58 -29.94 1.73 5.94
N ALA A 59 -28.76 1.69 6.58
CA ALA A 59 -27.68 2.60 6.23
C ALA A 59 -27.12 2.26 4.85
N GLU A 60 -27.32 3.13 3.88
CA GLU A 60 -26.70 3.05 2.57
C GLU A 60 -25.28 3.65 2.62
N CYS A 61 -24.29 2.84 2.36
CA CYS A 61 -22.89 3.27 2.18
C CYS A 61 -22.43 2.86 0.78
N LEU A 62 -22.53 3.79 -0.17
CA LEU A 62 -22.25 3.51 -1.57
C LEU A 62 -20.76 3.30 -1.87
N SER A 63 -19.89 3.80 -1.03
CA SER A 63 -18.42 3.78 -1.20
C SER A 63 -17.68 2.76 -0.32
N GLY A 64 -18.39 2.03 0.55
CA GLY A 64 -17.76 1.07 1.45
C GLY A 64 -16.93 -0.01 0.74
N TYR A 65 -17.41 -0.51 -0.39
CA TYR A 65 -16.65 -1.45 -1.22
C TYR A 65 -15.39 -0.81 -1.80
N GLN A 66 -15.48 0.42 -2.33
CA GLN A 66 -14.35 1.13 -2.92
C GLN A 66 -13.25 1.39 -1.87
N THR A 67 -13.64 1.82 -0.68
CA THR A 67 -12.70 2.04 0.42
C THR A 67 -12.06 0.74 0.88
N MET A 68 -12.83 -0.35 0.94
CA MET A 68 -12.31 -1.69 1.20
C MET A 68 -11.24 -2.10 0.19
N ILE A 69 -11.52 -1.96 -1.12
CA ILE A 69 -10.56 -2.28 -2.20
C ILE A 69 -9.29 -1.45 -2.07
N HIS A 70 -9.43 -0.14 -1.82
CA HIS A 70 -8.29 0.76 -1.67
C HIS A 70 -7.39 0.36 -0.48
N LEU A 71 -7.97 0.09 0.68
CA LEU A 71 -7.21 -0.32 1.86
C LEU A 71 -6.56 -1.70 1.69
N LEU A 72 -7.31 -2.66 1.15
CA LEU A 72 -6.80 -4.02 0.92
C LEU A 72 -5.68 -4.04 -0.12
N ALA A 73 -5.78 -3.23 -1.17
CA ALA A 73 -4.72 -3.11 -2.17
C ALA A 73 -3.43 -2.57 -1.56
N LYS A 74 -3.49 -1.54 -0.71
CA LYS A 74 -2.30 -1.04 0.01
C LYS A 74 -1.68 -2.11 0.90
N GLU A 75 -2.49 -2.85 1.64
CA GLU A 75 -2.02 -3.93 2.51
C GLU A 75 -1.32 -5.04 1.71
N ILE A 76 -1.92 -5.50 0.60
CA ILE A 76 -1.34 -6.50 -0.30
C ILE A 76 0.02 -6.05 -0.83
N ILE A 77 0.13 -4.80 -1.31
CA ILE A 77 1.38 -4.27 -1.86
C ILE A 77 2.47 -4.21 -0.78
N ILE A 78 2.11 -3.79 0.44
CA ILE A 78 3.04 -3.69 1.57
C ILE A 78 3.52 -5.06 2.04
N GLU A 79 2.63 -6.03 2.15
CA GLU A 79 2.97 -7.40 2.56
C GLU A 79 3.89 -8.10 1.55
N ASN A 80 3.62 -7.92 0.27
CA ASN A 80 4.38 -8.57 -0.80
C ASN A 80 5.81 -8.03 -0.92
N LYS A 81 6.01 -6.74 -0.68
CA LYS A 81 7.32 -6.05 -0.80
C LYS A 81 7.99 -6.14 -2.17
N ILE A 82 7.33 -6.72 -3.17
CA ILE A 82 7.87 -6.91 -4.52
C ILE A 82 7.26 -5.87 -5.44
N LEU A 83 8.11 -4.99 -5.99
CA LEU A 83 7.72 -3.93 -6.90
C LEU A 83 7.74 -4.45 -8.34
N HIS A 84 6.73 -5.24 -8.70
CA HIS A 84 6.56 -5.77 -10.06
C HIS A 84 6.41 -4.66 -11.12
N PHE A 85 5.94 -3.49 -10.69
CA PHE A 85 5.65 -2.33 -11.53
C PHE A 85 6.92 -1.72 -12.17
N PHE A 86 8.09 -1.94 -11.57
CA PHE A 86 9.35 -1.34 -11.98
C PHE A 86 10.43 -2.40 -12.23
N PRO A 87 10.28 -3.27 -13.26
CA PRO A 87 11.25 -4.33 -13.48
C PRO A 87 12.59 -3.76 -13.95
N ILE A 88 13.68 -4.23 -13.36
CA ILE A 88 15.05 -3.96 -13.84
C ILE A 88 15.60 -5.21 -14.50
N ALA A 89 15.99 -5.09 -15.76
CA ALA A 89 16.45 -6.23 -16.57
C ALA A 89 15.47 -7.41 -16.55
N GLY A 90 14.16 -7.11 -16.58
CA GLY A 90 13.09 -8.11 -16.55
C GLY A 90 12.85 -8.77 -15.19
N LYS A 91 13.51 -8.32 -14.13
CA LYS A 91 13.32 -8.85 -12.77
C LYS A 91 12.60 -7.84 -11.88
N PRO A 92 11.66 -8.27 -11.03
CA PRO A 92 11.03 -7.38 -10.07
C PRO A 92 12.02 -6.90 -9.02
N ILE A 93 11.74 -5.72 -8.46
CA ILE A 93 12.55 -5.12 -7.41
C ILE A 93 11.96 -5.51 -6.04
N VAL A 94 12.81 -5.84 -5.09
CA VAL A 94 12.39 -6.08 -3.70
C VAL A 94 12.59 -4.80 -2.89
N ALA A 95 11.52 -4.31 -2.28
CA ALA A 95 11.59 -3.16 -1.40
C ALA A 95 12.29 -3.52 -0.07
N ARG A 96 13.25 -2.71 0.33
CA ARG A 96 13.89 -2.79 1.65
C ARG A 96 13.02 -2.16 2.74
N GLN A 97 12.34 -1.08 2.39
CA GLN A 97 11.38 -0.38 3.22
C GLN A 97 10.12 -0.12 2.39
N ILE A 98 8.96 -0.29 2.98
CA ILE A 98 7.67 -0.03 2.36
C ILE A 98 6.64 0.30 3.44
N ALA A 99 5.84 1.33 3.21
CA ALA A 99 4.77 1.73 4.12
C ALA A 99 3.69 2.52 3.38
N SER A 100 2.46 2.55 3.91
CA SER A 100 1.37 3.39 3.42
C SER A 100 1.38 4.77 4.06
N GLU A 101 0.84 5.74 3.34
CA GLU A 101 0.48 7.07 3.83
C GLU A 101 1.62 7.81 4.53
N VAL A 102 2.83 7.67 4.00
CA VAL A 102 4.01 8.38 4.51
C VAL A 102 3.99 9.83 4.05
N HIS A 103 4.03 10.77 4.99
CA HIS A 103 4.16 12.19 4.64
C HIS A 103 5.59 12.49 4.17
N LEU A 104 5.75 12.76 2.88
CA LEU A 104 7.00 13.19 2.28
C LEU A 104 7.13 14.72 2.43
N SER A 105 7.65 15.17 3.57
CA SER A 105 7.64 16.57 3.99
C SER A 105 8.33 17.52 2.99
N ASP A 106 9.39 17.08 2.33
CA ASP A 106 10.13 17.91 1.37
C ASP A 106 9.33 18.15 0.07
N LEU A 107 8.36 17.28 -0.23
CA LEU A 107 7.46 17.39 -1.38
C LEU A 107 6.05 17.83 -0.99
N ASN A 108 5.75 17.79 0.30
CA ASN A 108 4.42 18.04 0.86
C ASN A 108 3.32 17.18 0.21
N ILE A 109 3.59 15.90 0.02
CA ILE A 109 2.63 14.89 -0.48
C ILE A 109 2.57 13.68 0.44
N ILE A 110 1.45 12.97 0.38
CA ILE A 110 1.23 11.69 1.05
C ILE A 110 0.87 10.69 -0.04
N PRO A 111 1.79 9.81 -0.48
CA PRO A 111 1.47 8.72 -1.38
C PRO A 111 0.70 7.60 -0.66
N ASP A 112 -0.10 6.83 -1.41
CA ASP A 112 -0.79 5.66 -0.88
C ASP A 112 0.21 4.62 -0.37
N VAL A 113 1.26 4.34 -1.16
CA VAL A 113 2.38 3.50 -0.75
C VAL A 113 3.69 4.14 -1.16
N PHE A 114 4.62 4.24 -0.22
CA PHE A 114 5.99 4.65 -0.42
C PHE A 114 6.94 3.49 -0.16
N ALA A 115 7.85 3.24 -1.09
CA ALA A 115 8.82 2.17 -0.98
C ALA A 115 10.23 2.67 -1.24
N VAL A 116 11.23 2.00 -0.67
CA VAL A 116 12.65 2.22 -0.94
C VAL A 116 13.31 0.89 -1.26
N ALA A 117 14.04 0.82 -2.35
CA ALA A 117 14.83 -0.33 -2.73
C ALA A 117 16.31 0.05 -2.94
N SER A 118 17.22 -0.82 -2.51
CA SER A 118 18.66 -0.65 -2.76
C SER A 118 19.01 -1.28 -4.10
N LEU A 119 19.42 -0.46 -5.05
CA LEU A 119 19.78 -0.88 -6.39
C LEU A 119 21.27 -0.69 -6.63
N THR A 120 21.89 -1.66 -7.34
CA THR A 120 23.24 -1.52 -7.84
C THR A 120 23.21 -0.84 -9.19
N ILE A 121 23.78 0.37 -9.26
CA ILE A 121 23.90 1.14 -10.50
C ILE A 121 25.34 1.02 -10.99
N THR A 122 25.52 0.50 -12.20
CA THR A 122 26.84 0.35 -12.84
C THR A 122 27.06 1.48 -13.84
N TYR A 123 28.14 2.21 -13.68
CA TYR A 123 28.55 3.29 -14.57
C TYR A 123 29.66 2.80 -15.53
N GLY A 124 29.27 2.45 -16.75
CA GLY A 124 30.21 1.89 -17.73
C GLY A 124 30.89 0.61 -17.19
N ASN A 125 32.17 0.47 -17.45
CA ASN A 125 32.96 -0.71 -17.03
C ASN A 125 33.70 -0.53 -15.67
N PHE A 126 33.50 0.58 -14.97
CA PHE A 126 34.46 0.98 -13.95
C PHE A 126 33.97 1.12 -12.52
N ALA A 127 32.68 1.27 -12.31
CA ALA A 127 32.17 1.41 -10.94
C ALA A 127 30.73 0.92 -10.79
N SER A 128 30.47 0.14 -9.75
CA SER A 128 29.12 -0.16 -9.28
C SER A 128 28.88 0.50 -7.94
N VAL A 129 27.80 1.24 -7.84
CA VAL A 129 27.41 1.94 -6.61
C VAL A 129 26.02 1.46 -6.19
N ILE A 130 25.85 1.13 -4.92
CA ILE A 130 24.53 0.84 -4.35
C ILE A 130 23.85 2.16 -4.02
N ARG A 131 22.63 2.35 -4.52
CA ARG A 131 21.79 3.50 -4.26
C ARG A 131 20.43 3.07 -3.73
N ASP A 132 19.97 3.78 -2.72
CA ASP A 132 18.58 3.67 -2.24
C ASP A 132 17.70 4.54 -3.13
N ILE A 133 16.75 3.90 -3.81
CA ILE A 133 15.83 4.55 -4.75
C ILE A 133 14.43 4.51 -4.17
N PRO A 134 13.76 5.67 -4.03
CA PRO A 134 12.36 5.73 -3.64
C PRO A 134 11.46 5.36 -4.81
N PHE A 135 10.29 4.80 -4.49
CA PHE A 135 9.21 4.47 -5.41
C PHE A 135 7.89 4.91 -4.80
N ILE A 136 6.99 5.40 -5.62
CA ILE A 136 5.63 5.77 -5.23
C ILE A 136 4.65 4.87 -5.98
N ILE A 137 3.69 4.31 -5.24
CA ILE A 137 2.56 3.59 -5.79
C ILE A 137 1.29 4.26 -5.29
N GLU A 138 0.43 4.66 -6.21
CA GLU A 138 -0.90 5.21 -5.97
C GLU A 138 -1.94 4.17 -6.36
N VAL A 139 -3.07 4.15 -5.69
CA VAL A 139 -4.18 3.22 -5.93
C VAL A 139 -5.42 4.02 -6.30
N PHE A 140 -5.81 3.95 -7.57
CA PHE A 140 -7.01 4.61 -8.07
C PHE A 140 -8.21 3.68 -7.97
N VAL A 141 -9.18 4.01 -7.12
CA VAL A 141 -10.49 3.36 -7.07
C VAL A 141 -11.62 4.34 -7.41
N THR A 142 -11.64 5.50 -6.78
CA THR A 142 -12.63 6.55 -7.00
C THR A 142 -12.04 7.84 -7.55
N HIS A 143 -10.84 8.20 -7.10
CA HIS A 143 -10.17 9.44 -7.47
C HIS A 143 -8.78 9.13 -7.99
N LYS A 144 -8.49 9.60 -9.20
CA LYS A 144 -7.15 9.59 -9.78
C LYS A 144 -6.22 10.55 -9.04
N VAL A 145 -4.92 10.27 -9.15
CA VAL A 145 -3.91 11.25 -8.76
C VAL A 145 -4.16 12.55 -9.50
N ASP A 146 -4.26 13.66 -8.75
CA ASP A 146 -4.43 14.97 -9.32
C ASP A 146 -3.16 15.45 -10.05
N GLU A 147 -3.35 16.38 -11.00
CA GLU A 147 -2.26 16.89 -11.84
C GLU A 147 -1.15 17.57 -11.04
N ASN A 148 -1.48 18.23 -9.93
CA ASN A 148 -0.51 18.88 -9.07
C ASN A 148 0.39 17.85 -8.39
N LYS A 149 -0.18 16.83 -7.74
CA LYS A 149 0.57 15.73 -7.12
C LYS A 149 1.41 14.98 -8.16
N ALA A 150 0.84 14.68 -9.33
CA ALA A 150 1.57 14.05 -10.44
C ALA A 150 2.75 14.93 -10.92
N GLY A 151 2.56 16.24 -11.03
CA GLY A 151 3.59 17.20 -11.38
C GLY A 151 4.73 17.25 -10.36
N ILE A 152 4.41 17.25 -9.06
CA ILE A 152 5.39 17.20 -7.97
C ILE A 152 6.24 15.92 -8.07
N ILE A 153 5.59 14.77 -8.26
CA ILE A 153 6.27 13.47 -8.38
C ILE A 153 7.21 13.45 -9.59
N LYS A 154 6.74 13.93 -10.76
CA LYS A 154 7.56 14.02 -11.98
C LYS A 154 8.77 14.93 -11.79
N ASN A 155 8.57 16.11 -11.21
CA ASN A 155 9.64 17.08 -10.96
C ASN A 155 10.68 16.56 -9.95
N ALA A 156 10.25 15.75 -8.99
CA ALA A 156 11.15 15.07 -8.05
C ALA A 156 11.92 13.91 -8.70
N GLY A 157 11.54 13.48 -9.90
CA GLY A 157 12.16 12.36 -10.61
C GLY A 157 11.92 11.00 -9.93
N ILE A 158 10.91 10.87 -9.07
CA ILE A 158 10.64 9.62 -8.36
C ILE A 158 9.84 8.69 -9.27
N PRO A 159 10.31 7.44 -9.51
CA PRO A 159 9.50 6.43 -10.21
C PRO A 159 8.16 6.23 -9.51
N ALA A 160 7.07 6.35 -10.27
CA ALA A 160 5.73 6.28 -9.71
C ALA A 160 4.73 5.67 -10.68
N VAL A 161 3.84 4.84 -10.13
CA VAL A 161 2.74 4.19 -10.85
C VAL A 161 1.42 4.43 -10.13
N GLU A 162 0.35 4.65 -10.88
CA GLU A 162 -1.02 4.59 -10.41
C GLU A 162 -1.65 3.28 -10.88
N ILE A 163 -2.20 2.49 -9.97
CA ILE A 163 -2.89 1.23 -10.26
C ILE A 163 -4.38 1.50 -10.37
N ASP A 164 -4.95 1.33 -11.55
CA ASP A 164 -6.38 1.56 -11.81
C ASP A 164 -7.22 0.34 -11.39
N LEU A 165 -7.82 0.43 -10.22
CA LEU A 165 -8.77 -0.56 -9.67
C LEU A 165 -10.22 -0.05 -9.68
N SER A 166 -10.51 1.02 -10.42
CA SER A 166 -11.86 1.63 -10.47
C SER A 166 -12.94 0.70 -10.99
N LYS A 167 -12.55 -0.30 -11.78
CA LYS A 167 -13.44 -1.32 -12.34
C LYS A 167 -13.28 -2.68 -11.69
N SER A 168 -12.49 -2.81 -10.63
CA SER A 168 -12.32 -4.07 -9.92
C SER A 168 -13.66 -4.54 -9.33
N GLU A 169 -13.91 -5.83 -9.45
CA GLU A 169 -15.04 -6.53 -8.84
C GLU A 169 -14.56 -7.64 -7.90
N ALA A 170 -13.30 -7.54 -7.45
CA ALA A 170 -12.66 -8.50 -6.57
C ALA A 170 -13.39 -8.59 -5.23
N ASN A 171 -13.79 -9.79 -4.84
CA ASN A 171 -14.39 -10.10 -3.54
C ASN A 171 -13.44 -10.86 -2.63
N THR A 172 -12.30 -11.32 -3.15
CA THR A 172 -11.26 -12.03 -2.41
C THR A 172 -9.90 -11.35 -2.58
N LYS A 173 -8.98 -11.65 -1.65
CA LYS A 173 -7.60 -11.17 -1.72
C LYS A 173 -6.88 -11.67 -2.96
N GLU A 174 -7.13 -12.92 -3.35
CA GLU A 174 -6.53 -13.57 -4.52
C GLU A 174 -6.99 -12.93 -5.84
N GLU A 175 -8.25 -12.54 -5.92
CA GLU A 175 -8.78 -11.81 -7.09
C GLU A 175 -8.16 -10.42 -7.18
N LEU A 176 -8.09 -9.70 -6.06
CA LEU A 176 -7.49 -8.36 -6.03
C LEU A 176 -6.00 -8.40 -6.34
N ILE A 177 -5.26 -9.43 -5.91
CA ILE A 177 -3.86 -9.64 -6.30
C ILE A 177 -3.72 -9.72 -7.82
N LYS A 178 -4.61 -10.43 -8.51
CA LYS A 178 -4.59 -10.53 -9.98
C LYS A 178 -4.81 -9.17 -10.63
N ASP A 179 -5.74 -8.37 -10.10
CA ASP A 179 -5.99 -7.02 -10.62
C ASP A 179 -4.79 -6.09 -10.37
N ILE A 180 -4.24 -6.07 -9.15
CA ILE A 180 -3.09 -5.23 -8.79
C ILE A 180 -1.89 -5.51 -9.69
N TYR A 181 -1.59 -6.77 -9.95
CA TYR A 181 -0.39 -7.17 -10.71
C TYR A 181 -0.64 -7.39 -12.21
N ASN A 182 -1.81 -7.02 -12.72
CA ASN A 182 -2.10 -7.00 -14.15
C ASN A 182 -1.57 -5.69 -14.76
N PRO A 183 -0.58 -5.74 -15.68
CA PRO A 183 0.00 -4.54 -16.29
C PRO A 183 -1.00 -3.64 -17.01
N VAL A 184 -2.16 -4.16 -17.42
CA VAL A 184 -3.24 -3.37 -18.07
C VAL A 184 -3.77 -2.27 -17.15
N HIS A 185 -3.64 -2.44 -15.83
CA HIS A 185 -4.08 -1.47 -14.82
C HIS A 185 -3.00 -0.48 -14.41
N TRP A 186 -1.78 -0.53 -14.98
CA TRP A 186 -0.68 0.31 -14.56
C TRP A 186 -0.56 1.57 -15.41
N ASN A 187 -0.78 2.72 -14.78
CA ASN A 187 -0.60 4.04 -15.38
C ASN A 187 0.65 4.67 -14.78
N TYR A 188 1.74 4.75 -15.54
CA TYR A 188 2.97 5.36 -15.03
C TYR A 188 2.84 6.88 -14.94
N ILE A 189 3.00 7.42 -13.73
CA ILE A 189 3.13 8.84 -13.47
C ILE A 189 4.55 9.28 -13.87
N ASN A 190 5.54 8.48 -13.49
CA ASN A 190 6.93 8.64 -13.92
C ASN A 190 7.58 7.25 -14.05
N GLU A 191 7.87 6.85 -15.28
CA GLU A 191 8.45 5.53 -15.58
C GLU A 191 9.97 5.46 -15.35
N THR A 192 10.63 6.61 -15.37
CA THR A 192 12.08 6.69 -15.50
C THR A 192 12.77 6.43 -14.16
N ILE A 193 13.42 5.29 -14.04
CA ILE A 193 14.60 5.16 -13.17
C ILE A 193 15.74 5.82 -13.95
N GLY A 194 15.74 7.16 -14.04
CA GLY A 194 16.56 7.90 -14.98
C GLY A 194 18.04 7.79 -14.67
N GLN A 195 18.86 7.82 -15.72
CA GLN A 195 20.33 7.99 -15.64
C GLN A 195 20.73 9.30 -14.91
N ASN A 196 19.80 10.25 -14.80
CA ASN A 196 19.94 11.52 -14.09
C ASN A 196 19.25 11.50 -12.71
N PHE A 197 18.91 10.32 -12.21
CA PHE A 197 18.39 10.19 -10.86
C PHE A 197 19.55 10.54 -9.89
N ILE A 198 19.71 11.82 -9.62
CA ILE A 198 20.42 12.30 -8.44
C ILE A 198 19.42 12.07 -7.31
N PRO A 199 19.59 11.01 -6.50
CA PRO A 199 18.68 10.81 -5.38
C PRO A 199 18.74 12.10 -4.57
N GLN A 200 17.60 12.69 -4.33
CA GLN A 200 17.51 13.64 -3.24
C GLN A 200 17.65 12.82 -1.96
N ILE A 201 18.89 12.45 -1.67
CA ILE A 201 19.31 11.63 -0.51
C ILE A 201 18.75 12.22 0.79
N LYS A 202 18.44 13.54 0.81
CA LYS A 202 17.77 14.22 1.91
C LYS A 202 16.37 13.64 2.23
N LEU A 203 15.61 13.20 1.21
CA LEU A 203 14.30 12.56 1.43
C LEU A 203 14.44 11.26 2.22
N LEU A 204 15.41 10.44 1.85
CA LEU A 204 15.64 9.14 2.47
C LEU A 204 16.21 9.23 3.90
N ASN A 205 17.05 10.23 4.16
CA ASN A 205 17.65 10.43 5.48
C ASN A 205 16.64 10.97 6.51
N ARG A 206 15.54 11.58 6.06
CA ARG A 206 14.45 12.09 6.92
C ARG A 206 13.28 11.12 7.06
N TYR A 207 13.25 10.06 6.24
CA TYR A 207 12.22 9.05 6.35
C TYR A 207 12.39 8.25 7.64
N ASN A 208 11.54 8.54 8.62
CA ASN A 208 11.37 7.71 9.81
C ASN A 208 10.23 6.71 9.52
N PRO A 209 10.51 5.39 9.39
CA PRO A 209 9.47 4.39 9.14
C PRO A 209 8.48 4.23 10.31
N TYR A 210 8.71 4.95 11.41
CA TYR A 210 7.81 4.99 12.58
C TYR A 210 7.37 6.43 12.82
N PRO A 211 6.28 6.93 12.17
CA PRO A 211 5.75 8.23 12.51
C PRO A 211 5.34 8.26 13.97
N SER A 212 5.87 9.23 14.73
CA SER A 212 5.62 9.41 16.16
C SER A 212 4.18 9.86 16.49
N SER A 213 3.25 9.86 15.54
CA SER A 213 1.91 10.42 15.69
C SER A 213 0.75 9.51 15.29
N TYR A 214 0.94 8.20 15.20
CA TYR A 214 -0.22 7.32 15.31
C TYR A 214 -0.52 7.11 16.80
N GLY A 215 -1.65 7.68 17.25
CA GLY A 215 -2.14 7.56 18.61
C GLY A 215 -2.12 6.10 19.06
N SER A 216 -1.51 5.90 20.21
CA SER A 216 -1.49 4.76 21.14
C SER A 216 -2.28 3.49 20.74
N GLY A 217 -1.90 2.77 19.69
CA GLY A 217 -2.59 1.54 19.26
C GLY A 217 -1.70 0.42 18.73
N TYR A 218 -0.40 0.64 18.49
CA TYR A 218 0.49 -0.44 18.08
C TYR A 218 1.23 -1.05 19.27
N PRO A 219 1.28 -2.37 19.40
CA PRO A 219 1.95 -3.02 20.52
C PRO A 219 3.44 -2.69 20.50
N LYS A 220 3.90 -1.99 21.54
CA LYS A 220 5.32 -1.92 21.89
C LYS A 220 5.79 -3.33 22.23
N ARG A 221 6.42 -4.05 21.28
CA ARG A 221 7.39 -5.11 21.56
C ARG A 221 7.94 -5.73 20.28
N TYR A 222 9.04 -5.15 19.78
CA TYR A 222 10.14 -5.96 19.29
C TYR A 222 11.40 -5.43 19.97
N LYS A 223 11.79 -6.09 21.08
CA LYS A 223 13.13 -5.94 21.63
C LYS A 223 14.10 -6.58 20.66
N ASN A 224 14.78 -5.79 19.85
CA ASN A 224 15.97 -6.24 19.17
C ASN A 224 17.05 -6.52 20.22
N SER A 225 17.32 -7.81 20.45
CA SER A 225 18.49 -8.28 21.15
C SER A 225 19.72 -7.83 20.37
N GLY A 226 20.51 -6.97 20.99
CA GLY A 226 21.65 -6.30 20.38
C GLY A 226 22.72 -7.24 19.84
N ARG A 227 23.25 -6.87 18.69
CA ARG A 227 24.67 -7.06 18.38
C ARG A 227 25.22 -5.73 17.89
N ARG A 228 25.94 -5.06 18.79
CA ARG A 228 26.82 -3.94 18.46
C ARG A 228 27.94 -4.49 17.57
N LEU A 229 27.95 -4.12 16.30
CA LEU A 229 29.14 -4.26 15.44
C LEU A 229 30.11 -3.12 15.72
N TYR A 230 31.19 -3.44 16.40
CA TYR A 230 32.31 -2.53 16.60
C TYR A 230 33.09 -2.41 15.28
N TYR A 231 33.10 -1.24 14.67
CA TYR A 231 34.06 -0.92 13.62
C TYR A 231 35.42 -0.59 14.26
N ARG A 232 36.37 -1.49 14.03
CA ARG A 232 37.77 -1.29 14.42
C ARG A 232 38.44 -0.41 13.37
N LYS A 233 38.77 0.86 13.72
CA LYS A 233 39.69 1.68 12.91
C LYS A 233 41.07 1.01 12.89
N ARG A 234 41.54 0.66 11.71
CA ARG A 234 43.00 0.40 11.52
C ARG A 234 43.70 1.72 11.24
N ARG A 235 44.79 1.93 11.96
CA ARG A 235 45.76 2.98 11.68
C ARG A 235 46.59 2.65 10.43
#